data_39e739d91bbfae367e0e503f68c22d9d
#
_entry.id   39e739d91bbfae367e0e503f68c22d9d
#
_cell.length_a   1.000
_cell.length_b   1.000
_cell.length_c   1.000
_cell.angle_alpha   90.00
_cell.angle_beta   90.00
_cell.angle_gamma   90.00
#
_symmetry.space_group_name_H-M   'P 1'
#
loop_
_entity.id
_entity.type
_entity.pdbx_description
1 polymer ?
#
loop_
_entity_poly.entity_id
_entity_poly.type
_entity_poly.pdbx_seq_one_letter_code
_entity_poly.pdbx_strand_id
1 'polypeptide(L)'
;WDELDARIRECAACDLCKRRKRAVPGVGDRQADWLFVGEGPGAEEDERGEPFVGQAGRLLDAMLTTIDLRRGDDVFIGNAVKCRPPNNRTPETAEHAACFPYLQRQIELLQPRLIVALGRPAAQALLNQEIKIAAARGKLFAYNGIPVIVTYHPAYLLRNQPDKAKAWEDLCFARATMRRLKHGA
;
A
#
# COMPACT_ATOMS: atom_id res chain seq x y z
N TRP A 1 2.14 8.60 -16.14
CA TRP A 1 2.22 7.26 -15.56
C TRP A 1 3.31 6.42 -16.21
N ASP A 2 3.33 6.27 -17.51
CA ASP A 2 4.27 5.37 -18.20
C ASP A 2 5.73 5.79 -18.02
N GLU A 3 6.00 7.09 -18.03
CA GLU A 3 7.33 7.63 -17.70
C GLU A 3 7.72 7.33 -16.25
N LEU A 4 6.79 7.48 -15.30
CA LEU A 4 7.04 7.17 -13.89
C LEU A 4 7.33 5.69 -13.69
N ASP A 5 6.54 4.82 -14.32
CA ASP A 5 6.76 3.37 -14.26
C ASP A 5 8.10 2.96 -14.86
N ALA A 6 8.53 3.58 -15.98
CA ALA A 6 9.84 3.35 -16.57
C ALA A 6 10.96 3.77 -15.60
N ARG A 7 10.85 4.96 -14.99
CA ARG A 7 11.81 5.46 -14.00
C ARG A 7 11.91 4.55 -12.78
N ILE A 8 10.80 3.99 -12.31
CA ILE A 8 10.80 3.03 -11.20
C ILE A 8 11.52 1.74 -11.60
N ARG A 9 11.27 1.22 -12.81
CA ARG A 9 11.92 -0.02 -13.28
C ARG A 9 13.42 0.14 -13.42
N GLU A 10 13.90 1.29 -13.84
CA GLU A 10 15.32 1.60 -14.07
C GLU A 10 16.02 2.20 -12.83
N CYS A 11 15.27 2.44 -11.73
CA CYS A 11 15.78 3.13 -10.55
C CYS A 11 17.01 2.44 -9.96
N ALA A 12 18.04 3.24 -9.66
CA ALA A 12 19.27 2.82 -8.97
C ALA A 12 19.59 3.71 -7.75
N ALA A 13 18.56 4.31 -7.13
CA ALA A 13 18.74 5.30 -6.05
C ALA A 13 19.16 4.69 -4.70
N CYS A 14 19.04 3.37 -4.52
CA CYS A 14 19.48 2.67 -3.31
C CYS A 14 19.95 1.25 -3.62
N ASP A 15 20.58 0.61 -2.66
CA ASP A 15 21.20 -0.72 -2.84
C ASP A 15 20.21 -1.85 -3.12
N LEU A 16 18.92 -1.67 -2.89
CA LEU A 16 17.90 -2.67 -3.23
C LEU A 16 17.88 -2.98 -4.74
N CYS A 17 18.23 -2.03 -5.59
CA CYS A 17 18.29 -2.23 -7.04
C CYS A 17 19.28 -3.33 -7.45
N LYS A 18 20.34 -3.56 -6.68
CA LYS A 18 21.39 -4.54 -6.98
C LYS A 18 20.94 -5.98 -6.75
N ARG A 19 19.87 -6.19 -6.00
CA ARG A 19 19.42 -7.53 -5.56
C ARG A 19 18.02 -7.88 -6.01
N ARG A 20 17.24 -6.92 -6.49
CA ARG A 20 15.92 -7.19 -7.06
C ARG A 20 16.03 -7.91 -8.39
N LYS A 21 15.05 -8.74 -8.72
CA LYS A 21 14.84 -9.23 -10.08
C LYS A 21 14.08 -8.20 -10.90
N ARG A 22 13.00 -7.66 -10.33
CA ARG A 22 12.18 -6.61 -10.95
C ARG A 22 11.78 -5.56 -9.93
N ALA A 23 11.77 -4.30 -10.32
CA ALA A 23 11.06 -3.28 -9.57
C ALA A 23 9.53 -3.47 -9.73
N VAL A 24 8.79 -3.07 -8.72
CA VAL A 24 7.33 -3.24 -8.65
C VAL A 24 6.67 -1.87 -8.54
N PRO A 25 6.33 -1.22 -9.67
CA PRO A 25 5.75 0.13 -9.66
C PRO A 25 4.42 0.21 -8.91
N GLY A 26 3.52 -0.70 -9.19
CA GLY A 26 2.15 -0.73 -8.72
C GLY A 26 1.22 -1.28 -9.80
N VAL A 27 -0.05 -1.50 -9.46
CA VAL A 27 -1.04 -2.03 -10.38
C VAL A 27 -2.43 -1.50 -10.05
N GLY A 28 -3.25 -1.32 -11.05
CA GLY A 28 -4.66 -1.01 -10.89
C GLY A 28 -5.14 0.14 -11.75
N ASP A 29 -6.30 0.64 -11.40
CA ASP A 29 -6.93 1.76 -12.07
C ASP A 29 -6.15 3.06 -11.77
N ARG A 30 -5.66 3.71 -12.81
CA ARG A 30 -4.88 4.96 -12.71
C ARG A 30 -5.76 6.21 -12.45
N GLN A 31 -7.06 6.01 -12.31
CA GLN A 31 -8.05 7.03 -11.92
C GLN A 31 -8.83 6.62 -10.66
N ALA A 32 -8.30 5.64 -9.92
CA ALA A 32 -8.95 5.09 -8.75
C ALA A 32 -9.16 6.10 -7.62
N ASP A 33 -10.30 6.03 -6.97
CA ASP A 33 -10.58 6.74 -5.71
C ASP A 33 -9.88 6.06 -4.51
N TRP A 34 -9.57 4.75 -4.61
CA TRP A 34 -8.93 3.96 -3.57
C TRP A 34 -7.46 3.68 -3.87
N LEU A 35 -6.59 4.03 -2.94
CA LEU A 35 -5.18 3.64 -2.95
C LEU A 35 -4.86 2.75 -1.76
N PHE A 36 -4.39 1.53 -2.02
CA PHE A 36 -3.86 0.62 -1.00
C PHE A 36 -2.34 0.62 -1.06
N VAL A 37 -1.69 0.87 0.07
CA VAL A 37 -0.22 0.97 0.16
C VAL A 37 0.32 -0.04 1.16
N GLY A 38 1.12 -0.98 0.68
CA GLY A 38 1.89 -1.90 1.51
C GLY A 38 3.32 -1.43 1.79
N GLU A 39 4.11 -2.28 2.41
CA GLU A 39 5.50 -2.00 2.77
C GLU A 39 6.44 -2.09 1.58
N GLY A 40 6.54 -3.26 0.97
CA GLY A 40 7.45 -3.56 -0.12
C GLY A 40 7.18 -4.92 -0.75
N PRO A 41 7.81 -5.21 -1.91
CA PRO A 41 7.64 -6.47 -2.62
C PRO A 41 8.21 -7.66 -1.85
N GLY A 42 7.53 -8.79 -1.89
CA GLY A 42 8.04 -10.11 -1.50
C GLY A 42 8.67 -10.85 -2.69
N ALA A 43 8.93 -12.16 -2.50
CA ALA A 43 9.62 -12.98 -3.51
C ALA A 43 8.80 -13.14 -4.80
N GLU A 44 7.51 -13.39 -4.70
CA GLU A 44 6.64 -13.58 -5.87
C GLU A 44 6.42 -12.26 -6.63
N GLU A 45 6.33 -11.14 -5.91
CA GLU A 45 6.23 -9.80 -6.47
C GLU A 45 7.50 -9.41 -7.24
N ASP A 46 8.67 -9.73 -6.67
CA ASP A 46 9.98 -9.50 -7.30
C ASP A 46 10.14 -10.31 -8.61
N GLU A 47 9.60 -11.54 -8.65
CA GLU A 47 9.58 -12.35 -9.87
C GLU A 47 8.65 -11.78 -10.94
N ARG A 48 7.45 -11.35 -10.56
CA ARG A 48 6.40 -10.94 -11.52
C ARG A 48 6.44 -9.47 -11.87
N GLY A 49 7.00 -8.61 -10.99
CA GLY A 49 6.98 -7.16 -11.15
C GLY A 49 5.63 -6.52 -10.85
N GLU A 50 4.76 -7.23 -10.11
CA GLU A 50 3.43 -6.80 -9.74
C GLU A 50 3.20 -6.95 -8.22
N PRO A 51 2.56 -5.97 -7.53
CA PRO A 51 2.38 -6.01 -6.08
C PRO A 51 1.30 -7.00 -5.67
N PHE A 52 1.49 -7.60 -4.49
CA PHE A 52 0.50 -8.47 -3.85
C PHE A 52 0.00 -9.63 -4.74
N VAL A 53 0.92 -10.40 -5.28
CA VAL A 53 0.63 -11.58 -6.12
C VAL A 53 0.85 -12.91 -5.39
N GLY A 54 1.47 -12.90 -4.22
CA GLY A 54 1.67 -14.06 -3.37
C GLY A 54 0.47 -14.33 -2.46
N GLN A 55 0.72 -15.11 -1.38
CA GLN A 55 -0.32 -15.50 -0.41
C GLN A 55 -0.97 -14.29 0.28
N ALA A 56 -0.17 -13.30 0.68
CA ALA A 56 -0.68 -12.04 1.25
C ALA A 56 -1.54 -11.29 0.24
N GLY A 57 -1.19 -11.34 -1.04
CA GLY A 57 -1.96 -10.73 -2.12
C GLY A 57 -3.32 -11.39 -2.34
N ARG A 58 -3.40 -12.71 -2.26
CA ARG A 58 -4.68 -13.43 -2.31
C ARG A 58 -5.59 -13.06 -1.15
N LEU A 59 -5.02 -12.88 0.05
CA LEU A 59 -5.80 -12.39 1.18
C LEU A 59 -6.26 -10.94 0.96
N LEU A 60 -5.41 -10.06 0.42
CA LEU A 60 -5.83 -8.70 0.08
C LEU A 60 -6.99 -8.70 -0.92
N ASP A 61 -6.95 -9.52 -1.96
CA ASP A 61 -8.03 -9.63 -2.93
C ASP A 61 -9.34 -10.10 -2.26
N ALA A 62 -9.27 -11.06 -1.34
CA ALA A 62 -10.42 -11.47 -0.55
C ALA A 62 -10.93 -10.33 0.37
N MET A 63 -10.03 -9.57 0.99
CA MET A 63 -10.38 -8.41 1.81
C MET A 63 -11.09 -7.32 0.98
N LEU A 64 -10.60 -7.00 -0.21
CA LEU A 64 -11.24 -6.06 -1.13
C LEU A 64 -12.67 -6.50 -1.49
N THR A 65 -12.86 -7.77 -1.80
CA THR A 65 -14.18 -8.34 -2.14
C THR A 65 -15.18 -8.14 -1.00
N THR A 66 -14.75 -8.17 0.26
CA THR A 66 -15.67 -7.99 1.41
C THR A 66 -16.27 -6.59 1.50
N ILE A 67 -15.68 -5.62 0.83
CA ILE A 67 -16.18 -4.23 0.77
C ILE A 67 -16.60 -3.82 -0.65
N ASP A 68 -16.92 -4.81 -1.47
CA ASP A 68 -17.41 -4.65 -2.86
C ASP A 68 -16.35 -4.00 -3.79
N LEU A 69 -15.07 -4.22 -3.52
CA LEU A 69 -13.96 -3.77 -4.35
C LEU A 69 -13.25 -4.93 -5.03
N ARG A 70 -12.57 -4.63 -6.11
CA ARG A 70 -11.69 -5.55 -6.83
C ARG A 70 -10.46 -4.81 -7.35
N ARG A 71 -9.36 -5.54 -7.41
CA ARG A 71 -8.11 -5.06 -8.02
C ARG A 71 -8.38 -4.55 -9.44
N GLY A 72 -7.94 -3.33 -9.75
CA GLY A 72 -8.07 -2.71 -11.07
C GLY A 72 -9.43 -2.07 -11.40
N ASP A 73 -10.37 -2.10 -10.47
CA ASP A 73 -11.68 -1.48 -10.60
C ASP A 73 -11.85 -0.47 -9.44
N ASP A 74 -11.65 0.82 -9.73
CA ASP A 74 -11.60 1.92 -8.74
C ASP A 74 -10.55 1.69 -7.62
N VAL A 75 -9.57 0.80 -7.85
CA VAL A 75 -8.53 0.43 -6.89
C VAL A 75 -7.16 0.47 -7.55
N PHE A 76 -6.21 1.20 -6.93
CA PHE A 76 -4.79 1.12 -7.22
C PHE A 76 -4.03 0.55 -6.02
N ILE A 77 -3.10 -0.35 -6.27
CA ILE A 77 -2.30 -1.03 -5.24
C ILE A 77 -0.83 -0.77 -5.49
N GLY A 78 -0.12 -0.33 -4.47
CA GLY A 78 1.32 -0.12 -4.51
C GLY A 78 1.98 -0.39 -3.16
N ASN A 79 3.27 -0.13 -3.11
CA ASN A 79 4.07 -0.25 -1.90
C ASN A 79 4.87 1.03 -1.65
N ALA A 80 5.23 1.28 -0.41
CA ALA A 80 6.11 2.38 -0.02
C ALA A 80 7.51 2.23 -0.64
N VAL A 81 8.00 1.00 -0.75
CA VAL A 81 9.26 0.65 -1.40
C VAL A 81 8.98 -0.19 -2.64
N LYS A 82 9.67 0.09 -3.75
CA LYS A 82 9.42 -0.55 -5.06
C LYS A 82 10.30 -1.76 -5.36
N CYS A 83 11.27 -2.05 -4.50
CA CYS A 83 12.21 -3.14 -4.65
C CYS A 83 12.17 -4.06 -3.44
N ARG A 84 12.32 -5.37 -3.67
CA ARG A 84 12.35 -6.36 -2.60
C ARG A 84 13.61 -6.22 -1.74
N PRO A 85 13.47 -6.05 -0.40
CA PRO A 85 14.60 -6.13 0.51
C PRO A 85 15.14 -7.57 0.63
N PRO A 86 16.44 -7.77 0.87
CA PRO A 86 17.01 -9.10 1.08
C PRO A 86 16.26 -9.87 2.18
N ASN A 87 15.94 -11.15 1.92
CA ASN A 87 15.21 -12.01 2.84
C ASN A 87 13.88 -11.46 3.34
N ASN A 88 13.24 -10.59 2.57
CA ASN A 88 11.97 -9.92 2.94
C ASN A 88 12.07 -9.16 4.27
N ARG A 89 13.25 -8.65 4.64
CA ARG A 89 13.38 -7.79 5.83
C ARG A 89 12.60 -6.49 5.65
N THR A 90 12.33 -5.82 6.74
CA THR A 90 11.81 -4.45 6.69
C THR A 90 12.82 -3.54 5.99
N PRO A 91 12.39 -2.68 5.06
CA PRO A 91 13.25 -1.69 4.43
C PRO A 91 13.89 -0.75 5.46
N GLU A 92 15.12 -0.35 5.21
CA GLU A 92 15.83 0.62 6.04
C GLU A 92 15.30 2.04 5.81
N THR A 93 15.53 2.93 6.77
CA THR A 93 15.10 4.34 6.66
C THR A 93 15.64 5.02 5.41
N ALA A 94 16.91 4.76 5.04
CA ALA A 94 17.50 5.31 3.82
C ALA A 94 16.85 4.75 2.54
N GLU A 95 16.45 3.48 2.54
CA GLU A 95 15.75 2.84 1.42
C GLU A 95 14.34 3.41 1.25
N HIS A 96 13.62 3.64 2.37
CA HIS A 96 12.34 4.35 2.36
C HIS A 96 12.50 5.77 1.82
N ALA A 97 13.46 6.53 2.31
CA ALA A 97 13.69 7.91 1.88
C ALA A 97 14.00 8.01 0.38
N ALA A 98 14.84 7.10 -0.13
CA ALA A 98 15.19 7.06 -1.56
C ALA A 98 14.00 6.67 -2.45
N CYS A 99 13.07 5.86 -1.95
CA CYS A 99 11.95 5.32 -2.73
C CYS A 99 10.67 6.17 -2.61
N PHE A 100 10.48 6.89 -1.52
CA PHE A 100 9.27 7.66 -1.21
C PHE A 100 8.85 8.66 -2.31
N PRO A 101 9.78 9.36 -3.01
CA PRO A 101 9.40 10.26 -4.10
C PRO A 101 8.56 9.59 -5.20
N TYR A 102 8.74 8.28 -5.43
CA TYR A 102 7.91 7.54 -6.39
C TYR A 102 6.47 7.36 -5.90
N LEU A 103 6.30 6.97 -4.63
CA LEU A 103 4.96 6.86 -4.04
C LEU A 103 4.28 8.23 -4.00
N GLN A 104 5.00 9.27 -3.61
CA GLN A 104 4.49 10.65 -3.63
C GLN A 104 3.99 11.02 -5.02
N ARG A 105 4.80 10.76 -6.05
CA ARG A 105 4.38 11.07 -7.44
C ARG A 105 3.19 10.24 -7.90
N GLN A 106 3.09 8.99 -7.48
CA GLN A 106 1.91 8.16 -7.75
C GLN A 106 0.66 8.75 -7.11
N ILE A 107 0.72 9.20 -5.87
CA ILE A 107 -0.39 9.84 -5.17
C ILE A 107 -0.80 11.15 -5.87
N GLU A 108 0.16 11.96 -6.29
CA GLU A 108 -0.09 13.21 -7.03
C GLU A 108 -0.79 12.96 -8.38
N LEU A 109 -0.42 11.89 -9.09
CA LEU A 109 -1.02 11.54 -10.38
C LEU A 109 -2.39 10.87 -10.21
N LEU A 110 -2.54 10.04 -9.18
CA LEU A 110 -3.77 9.29 -8.91
C LEU A 110 -4.85 10.19 -8.32
N GLN A 111 -4.47 11.09 -7.41
CA GLN A 111 -5.37 11.92 -6.60
C GLN A 111 -6.50 11.10 -5.94
N PRO A 112 -6.15 10.06 -5.18
CA PRO A 112 -7.17 9.20 -4.58
C PRO A 112 -7.99 9.97 -3.55
N ARG A 113 -9.23 9.56 -3.34
CA ARG A 113 -10.07 10.12 -2.27
C ARG A 113 -9.74 9.54 -0.90
N LEU A 114 -9.20 8.32 -0.87
CA LEU A 114 -8.85 7.63 0.36
C LEU A 114 -7.61 6.75 0.17
N ILE A 115 -6.68 6.82 1.12
CA ILE A 115 -5.53 5.93 1.20
C ILE A 115 -5.74 4.94 2.34
N VAL A 116 -5.53 3.65 2.07
CA VAL A 116 -5.50 2.60 3.09
C VAL A 116 -4.06 2.11 3.24
N ALA A 117 -3.45 2.41 4.37
CA ALA A 117 -2.10 1.97 4.71
C ALA A 117 -2.14 0.57 5.33
N LEU A 118 -1.52 -0.39 4.67
CA LEU A 118 -1.45 -1.79 5.06
C LEU A 118 -0.20 -2.05 5.89
N GLY A 119 -0.35 -2.00 7.20
CA GLY A 119 0.72 -2.24 8.16
C GLY A 119 1.50 -0.99 8.58
N ARG A 120 2.29 -1.17 9.64
CA ARG A 120 3.04 -0.08 10.28
C ARG A 120 4.03 0.62 9.34
N PRO A 121 4.89 -0.08 8.57
CA PRO A 121 5.88 0.60 7.75
C PRO A 121 5.26 1.49 6.66
N ALA A 122 4.19 1.05 6.02
CA ALA A 122 3.46 1.86 5.05
C ALA A 122 2.82 3.10 5.69
N ALA A 123 2.20 2.94 6.86
CA ALA A 123 1.61 4.04 7.61
C ALA A 123 2.68 5.05 8.06
N GLN A 124 3.82 4.59 8.56
CA GLN A 124 4.92 5.45 8.97
C GLN A 124 5.53 6.22 7.78
N ALA A 125 5.67 5.58 6.63
CA ALA A 125 6.17 6.24 5.42
C ALA A 125 5.24 7.37 4.95
N LEU A 126 3.92 7.14 4.98
CA LEU A 126 2.93 8.14 4.58
C LEU A 126 2.77 9.27 5.60
N LEU A 127 2.75 8.95 6.89
CA LEU A 127 2.39 9.90 7.93
C LEU A 127 3.62 10.57 8.59
N ASN A 128 4.82 10.09 8.28
CA ASN A 128 6.08 10.59 8.83
C ASN A 128 6.07 10.68 10.37
N GLN A 129 5.51 9.67 11.02
CA GLN A 129 5.43 9.58 12.48
C GLN A 129 5.44 8.11 12.92
N GLU A 130 5.78 7.88 14.19
CA GLU A 130 5.70 6.54 14.75
C GLU A 130 4.23 6.07 14.83
N ILE A 131 3.96 4.87 14.33
CA ILE A 131 2.62 4.28 14.30
C ILE A 131 2.60 2.95 15.08
N LYS A 132 1.63 2.83 15.98
CA LYS A 132 1.22 1.55 16.59
C LYS A 132 -0.14 1.18 16.01
N ILE A 133 -0.23 0.07 15.28
CA ILE A 133 -1.46 -0.32 14.56
C ILE A 133 -2.67 -0.33 15.48
N ALA A 134 -2.57 -0.98 16.64
CA ALA A 134 -3.69 -1.08 17.59
C ALA A 134 -4.24 0.30 18.06
N ALA A 135 -3.38 1.31 18.13
CA ALA A 135 -3.77 2.67 18.51
C ALA A 135 -4.24 3.53 17.33
N ALA A 136 -3.78 3.19 16.10
CA ALA A 136 -4.09 3.92 14.89
C ALA A 136 -5.41 3.48 14.23
N ARG A 137 -5.84 2.23 14.47
CA ARG A 137 -7.09 1.70 13.93
C ARG A 137 -8.29 2.55 14.34
N GLY A 138 -9.27 2.66 13.45
CA GLY A 138 -10.51 3.42 13.67
C GLY A 138 -10.34 4.94 13.70
N LYS A 139 -9.15 5.44 13.34
CA LYS A 139 -8.85 6.87 13.26
C LYS A 139 -8.59 7.30 11.83
N LEU A 140 -8.94 8.55 11.52
CA LEU A 140 -8.57 9.20 10.28
C LEU A 140 -7.30 10.01 10.49
N PHE A 141 -6.32 9.73 9.65
CA PHE A 141 -5.13 10.56 9.45
C PHE A 141 -5.25 11.29 8.10
N ALA A 142 -4.27 12.10 7.75
CA ALA A 142 -4.23 12.77 6.46
C ALA A 142 -2.82 12.80 5.90
N TYR A 143 -2.72 12.60 4.59
CA TYR A 143 -1.52 12.84 3.79
C TYR A 143 -1.85 13.91 2.75
N ASN A 144 -1.25 15.11 2.88
CA ASN A 144 -1.52 16.25 2.00
C ASN A 144 -3.04 16.50 1.76
N GLY A 145 -3.83 16.44 2.83
CA GLY A 145 -5.29 16.61 2.78
C GLY A 145 -6.09 15.37 2.36
N ILE A 146 -5.44 14.31 1.90
CA ILE A 146 -6.11 13.05 1.56
C ILE A 146 -6.27 12.21 2.83
N PRO A 147 -7.48 11.75 3.17
CA PRO A 147 -7.70 10.88 4.33
C PRO A 147 -6.89 9.58 4.23
N VAL A 148 -6.30 9.17 5.34
CA VAL A 148 -5.54 7.92 5.48
C VAL A 148 -6.13 7.09 6.61
N ILE A 149 -6.43 5.83 6.31
CA ILE A 149 -6.85 4.81 7.28
C ILE A 149 -5.73 3.77 7.40
N VAL A 150 -5.46 3.34 8.62
CA VAL A 150 -4.42 2.35 8.91
C VAL A 150 -5.07 1.04 9.33
N THR A 151 -4.60 -0.07 8.75
CA THR A 151 -4.98 -1.43 9.14
C THR A 151 -3.78 -2.37 9.12
N TYR A 152 -4.00 -3.63 9.45
CA TYR A 152 -2.97 -4.66 9.44
C TYR A 152 -2.52 -5.01 8.02
N HIS A 153 -1.24 -5.35 7.87
CA HIS A 153 -0.74 -5.92 6.61
C HIS A 153 -1.30 -7.35 6.42
N PRO A 154 -1.74 -7.74 5.21
CA PRO A 154 -2.26 -9.08 4.97
C PRO A 154 -1.30 -10.22 5.38
N ALA A 155 0.02 -10.07 5.18
CA ALA A 155 1.00 -11.05 5.63
C ALA A 155 1.01 -11.27 7.15
N TYR A 156 0.76 -10.22 7.94
CA TYR A 156 0.59 -10.32 9.38
C TYR A 156 -0.66 -11.14 9.72
N LEU A 157 -1.77 -10.91 9.03
CA LEU A 157 -3.04 -11.60 9.26
C LEU A 157 -2.97 -13.09 8.92
N LEU A 158 -2.10 -13.50 8.00
CA LEU A 158 -1.86 -14.92 7.71
C LEU A 158 -1.26 -15.66 8.91
N ARG A 159 -0.45 -14.98 9.73
CA ARG A 159 0.19 -15.51 10.94
C ARG A 159 -0.64 -15.26 12.21
N ASN A 160 -1.54 -14.29 12.19
CA ASN A 160 -2.34 -13.83 13.34
C ASN A 160 -3.82 -13.80 12.94
N GLN A 161 -4.39 -14.96 12.71
CA GLN A 161 -5.75 -15.15 12.20
C GLN A 161 -6.84 -14.43 13.01
N PRO A 162 -6.81 -14.38 14.38
CA PRO A 162 -7.81 -13.66 15.16
C PRO A 162 -7.92 -12.16 14.82
N ASP A 163 -6.84 -11.55 14.35
CA ASP A 163 -6.84 -10.13 14.01
C ASP A 163 -7.51 -9.82 12.65
N LYS A 164 -7.92 -10.84 11.90
CA LYS A 164 -8.75 -10.66 10.70
C LYS A 164 -10.08 -9.96 11.00
N ALA A 165 -10.69 -10.23 12.17
CA ALA A 165 -11.90 -9.54 12.60
C ALA A 165 -11.67 -8.03 12.76
N LYS A 166 -10.53 -7.65 13.33
CA LYS A 166 -10.14 -6.23 13.47
C LYS A 166 -9.89 -5.58 12.10
N ALA A 167 -9.20 -6.26 11.19
CA ALA A 167 -9.01 -5.77 9.82
C ALA A 167 -10.34 -5.59 9.08
N TRP A 168 -11.30 -6.47 9.30
CA TRP A 168 -12.67 -6.34 8.78
C TRP A 168 -13.35 -5.05 9.29
N GLU A 169 -13.26 -4.77 10.60
CA GLU A 169 -13.77 -3.51 11.18
C GLU A 169 -13.13 -2.28 10.51
N ASP A 170 -11.80 -2.33 10.27
CA ASP A 170 -11.08 -1.25 9.61
C ASP A 170 -11.55 -1.05 8.15
N LEU A 171 -11.80 -2.13 7.42
CA LEU A 171 -12.34 -2.06 6.06
C LEU A 171 -13.78 -1.53 6.02
N CYS A 172 -14.62 -1.90 6.99
CA CYS A 172 -15.96 -1.33 7.14
C CYS A 172 -15.89 0.17 7.40
N PHE A 173 -14.97 0.61 8.27
CA PHE A 173 -14.71 2.02 8.51
C PHE A 173 -14.23 2.75 7.27
N ALA A 174 -13.32 2.14 6.50
CA ALA A 174 -12.85 2.69 5.23
C ALA A 174 -13.99 2.84 4.21
N ARG A 175 -14.85 1.81 4.07
CA ARG A 175 -16.03 1.86 3.19
C ARG A 175 -17.00 2.96 3.60
N ALA A 176 -17.29 3.10 4.88
CA ALA A 176 -18.17 4.16 5.39
C ALA A 176 -17.56 5.55 5.15
N THR A 177 -16.25 5.69 5.33
CA THR A 177 -15.53 6.93 5.05
C THR A 177 -15.59 7.30 3.57
N MET A 178 -15.32 6.34 2.66
CA MET A 178 -15.41 6.60 1.23
C MET A 178 -16.82 7.02 0.79
N ARG A 179 -17.85 6.41 1.34
CA ARG A 179 -19.25 6.83 1.04
C ARG A 179 -19.47 8.29 1.41
N ARG A 180 -19.02 8.74 2.57
CA ARG A 180 -19.10 10.16 2.97
C ARG A 180 -18.33 11.06 2.01
N LEU A 181 -17.10 10.68 1.63
CA LEU A 181 -16.27 11.43 0.70
C LEU A 181 -16.90 11.57 -0.70
N LYS A 182 -17.61 10.54 -1.17
CA LYS A 182 -18.28 10.55 -2.48
C LYS A 182 -19.60 11.34 -2.46
N HIS A 183 -20.31 11.40 -1.35
CA HIS A 183 -21.64 12.00 -1.26
C HIS A 183 -21.68 13.38 -0.56
N GLY A 184 -20.53 13.88 -0.10
CA GLY A 184 -20.41 15.24 0.44
C GLY A 184 -21.18 15.48 1.73
N ALA A 185 -21.26 14.47 2.62
CA ALA A 185 -21.90 14.58 3.93
C ALA A 185 -20.89 14.80 5.05
#